data_590f71454c60964143d0cce5941f2fbd
#
_entry.id   590f71454c60964143d0cce5941f2fbd
#
_cell.length_a   1.000
_cell.length_b   1.000
_cell.length_c   1.000
_cell.angle_alpha   90.00
_cell.angle_beta   90.00
_cell.angle_gamma   90.00
#
_symmetry.space_group_name_H-M   'P 1'
#
loop_
_entity.id
_entity.type
_entity.pdbx_description
1 polymer ?
#
loop_
_entity_poly.entity_id
_entity_poly.type
_entity_poly.pdbx_seq_one_letter_code
_entity_poly.pdbx_strand_id
1 'polypeptide(L)'
;MVAREADKLSAQVAVLGSLLIDDRLVGQALERIRPEDFLTPKCRMVFQAIRALFAEGKPTDAVTVRSKLGGREDDGWTQYLMELMELTPTASNIWEYASIMRAQARKARRDELARMLMEAEDDEQEQKCMNQLNALRVDRRGIRRMDMSQMLLAFADRHSGEPVAYMTWGLPKLDAGTYTEMGDMVVLGGYPSAGKTALAVSMAYHQARTHRVGFYSLETNQYKLADRLVANLAGIEMPTIKRNEISEEEWGRFAACSDRIRTHQLELIEASGMSVQDIQADALARRYEIVYIDYLQLVEPETRKPNRTEQVSGISRGLQQLAHGHGMLVVALSQLSRADKAGEDKLVEPTMSDLRESGQIEQDADAILLLYLEEPGRPDKSRRVLKVAKNKEGTRGRIYLVFDGQYQRFRESALEEPAPAAKRQTNKRPPKAQMDFFDLPDVPVPFEQKTEELP
;
A
#
# COMPACT_ATOMS: atom_id res chain seq x y z
N MET A 1 5.80 -17.62 -37.33
CA MET A 1 5.00 -18.26 -36.29
C MET A 1 5.77 -19.40 -35.59
N VAL A 2 6.46 -20.24 -36.35
CA VAL A 2 7.24 -21.38 -35.81
C VAL A 2 8.39 -20.99 -34.88
N ALA A 3 9.13 -19.91 -35.14
CA ALA A 3 10.25 -19.44 -34.29
C ALA A 3 9.79 -18.97 -32.90
N ARG A 4 8.59 -18.40 -32.75
CA ARG A 4 8.06 -17.97 -31.45
C ARG A 4 7.60 -19.12 -30.55
N GLU A 5 7.26 -20.27 -31.07
CA GLU A 5 6.93 -21.47 -30.29
C GLU A 5 8.18 -22.19 -29.83
N ALA A 6 9.23 -22.23 -30.64
CA ALA A 6 10.53 -22.78 -30.25
C ALA A 6 11.17 -22.01 -29.08
N ASP A 7 11.09 -20.66 -29.10
CA ASP A 7 11.57 -19.81 -28.00
C ASP A 7 10.78 -20.02 -26.69
N LYS A 8 9.47 -20.32 -26.79
CA LYS A 8 8.63 -20.61 -25.61
C LYS A 8 8.95 -21.96 -24.98
N LEU A 9 9.32 -22.95 -25.78
CA LEU A 9 9.72 -24.26 -25.30
C LEU A 9 11.11 -24.22 -24.65
N SER A 10 12.03 -23.42 -25.17
CA SER A 10 13.40 -23.38 -24.68
C SER A 10 13.53 -22.95 -23.21
N ALA A 11 12.80 -21.93 -22.76
CA ALA A 11 12.89 -21.43 -21.38
C ALA A 11 12.36 -22.45 -20.34
N GLN A 12 11.24 -23.13 -20.61
CA GLN A 12 10.69 -24.16 -19.73
C GLN A 12 11.61 -25.39 -19.66
N VAL A 13 12.13 -25.79 -20.81
CA VAL A 13 13.10 -26.88 -20.94
C VAL A 13 14.36 -26.57 -20.16
N ALA A 14 14.92 -25.37 -20.35
CA ALA A 14 16.13 -24.95 -19.67
C ALA A 14 15.98 -24.87 -18.13
N VAL A 15 14.81 -24.44 -17.64
CA VAL A 15 14.51 -24.47 -16.19
C VAL A 15 14.51 -25.90 -15.66
N LEU A 16 13.79 -26.82 -16.30
CA LEU A 16 13.70 -28.20 -15.84
C LEU A 16 15.04 -28.93 -15.96
N GLY A 17 15.73 -28.74 -17.07
CA GLY A 17 17.05 -29.33 -17.26
C GLY A 17 18.07 -28.81 -16.23
N SER A 18 18.01 -27.52 -15.86
CA SER A 18 18.84 -26.97 -14.79
C SER A 18 18.59 -27.66 -13.45
N LEU A 19 17.31 -27.95 -13.11
CA LEU A 19 16.94 -28.65 -11.87
C LEU A 19 17.35 -30.14 -11.87
N LEU A 20 17.37 -30.75 -13.03
CA LEU A 20 17.83 -32.14 -13.19
C LEU A 20 19.36 -32.28 -13.18
N ILE A 21 20.07 -31.22 -13.57
CA ILE A 21 21.55 -31.18 -13.60
C ILE A 21 22.11 -30.80 -12.23
N ASP A 22 21.47 -29.86 -11.52
CA ASP A 22 21.94 -29.36 -10.21
C ASP A 22 20.77 -29.36 -9.21
N ASP A 23 20.71 -30.38 -8.36
CA ASP A 23 19.67 -30.56 -7.34
C ASP A 23 19.70 -29.50 -6.22
N ARG A 24 20.84 -28.82 -6.01
CA ARG A 24 21.01 -27.75 -5.03
C ARG A 24 20.11 -26.53 -5.38
N LEU A 25 19.74 -26.39 -6.64
CA LEU A 25 18.86 -25.32 -7.12
C LEU A 25 17.37 -25.57 -6.79
N VAL A 26 16.99 -26.82 -6.53
CA VAL A 26 15.60 -27.24 -6.37
C VAL A 26 14.92 -26.49 -5.22
N GLY A 27 15.55 -26.42 -4.05
CA GLY A 27 14.98 -25.74 -2.89
C GLY A 27 14.61 -24.28 -3.19
N GLN A 28 15.53 -23.55 -3.82
CA GLN A 28 15.29 -22.14 -4.20
C GLN A 28 14.26 -22.02 -5.35
N ALA A 29 14.26 -22.99 -6.28
CA ALA A 29 13.30 -22.99 -7.39
C ALA A 29 11.87 -23.21 -6.90
N LEU A 30 11.64 -24.08 -5.94
CA LEU A 30 10.31 -24.33 -5.36
C LEU A 30 9.72 -23.10 -4.62
N GLU A 31 10.56 -22.19 -4.15
CA GLU A 31 10.13 -20.93 -3.56
C GLU A 31 9.65 -19.93 -4.60
N ARG A 32 10.20 -19.97 -5.82
CA ARG A 32 10.04 -18.92 -6.85
C ARG A 32 9.26 -19.36 -8.08
N ILE A 33 9.17 -20.65 -8.35
CA ILE A 33 8.55 -21.24 -9.54
C ILE A 33 7.35 -22.07 -9.10
N ARG A 34 6.27 -22.00 -9.86
CA ARG A 34 5.04 -22.74 -9.61
C ARG A 34 4.69 -23.65 -10.79
N PRO A 35 3.94 -24.74 -10.58
CA PRO A 35 3.48 -25.58 -11.68
C PRO A 35 2.73 -24.83 -12.79
N GLU A 36 2.01 -23.76 -12.41
CA GLU A 36 1.22 -22.92 -13.34
C GLU A 36 2.10 -22.05 -14.24
N ASP A 37 3.39 -21.88 -13.91
CA ASP A 37 4.34 -21.15 -14.76
C ASP A 37 4.76 -21.96 -16.00
N PHE A 38 4.49 -23.28 -15.99
CA PHE A 38 4.75 -24.15 -17.11
C PHE A 38 3.53 -24.24 -18.05
N LEU A 39 3.69 -23.78 -19.27
CA LEU A 39 2.63 -23.82 -20.29
C LEU A 39 2.37 -25.25 -20.80
N THR A 40 3.42 -26.05 -20.88
CA THR A 40 3.33 -27.41 -21.40
C THR A 40 2.95 -28.40 -20.30
N PRO A 41 1.91 -29.24 -20.47
CA PRO A 41 1.50 -30.22 -19.49
C PRO A 41 2.63 -31.19 -19.08
N LYS A 42 3.45 -31.65 -20.03
CA LYS A 42 4.61 -32.50 -19.75
C LYS A 42 5.62 -31.84 -18.83
N CYS A 43 5.99 -30.56 -19.07
CA CYS A 43 6.90 -29.82 -18.20
C CYS A 43 6.32 -29.65 -16.79
N ARG A 44 5.01 -29.38 -16.70
CA ARG A 44 4.31 -29.26 -15.42
C ARG A 44 4.36 -30.55 -14.60
N MET A 45 4.16 -31.71 -15.25
CA MET A 45 4.27 -33.01 -14.61
C MET A 45 5.67 -33.28 -14.08
N VAL A 46 6.72 -32.98 -14.86
CA VAL A 46 8.12 -33.14 -14.43
C VAL A 46 8.40 -32.26 -13.22
N PHE A 47 7.99 -30.98 -13.24
CA PHE A 47 8.18 -30.09 -12.10
C PHE A 47 7.42 -30.56 -10.85
N GLN A 48 6.22 -31.08 -11.00
CA GLN A 48 5.45 -31.66 -9.89
C GLN A 48 6.13 -32.89 -9.30
N ALA A 49 6.72 -33.73 -10.14
CA ALA A 49 7.50 -34.91 -9.69
C ALA A 49 8.76 -34.47 -8.91
N ILE A 50 9.50 -33.47 -9.42
CA ILE A 50 10.66 -32.88 -8.72
C ILE A 50 10.23 -32.34 -7.34
N ARG A 51 9.13 -31.59 -7.29
CA ARG A 51 8.58 -31.03 -6.05
C ARG A 51 8.22 -32.12 -5.03
N ALA A 52 7.60 -33.22 -5.50
CA ALA A 52 7.21 -34.32 -4.64
C ALA A 52 8.43 -35.06 -4.08
N LEU A 53 9.45 -35.30 -4.90
CA LEU A 53 10.71 -35.96 -4.47
C LEU A 53 11.46 -35.11 -3.45
N PHE A 54 11.54 -33.81 -3.68
CA PHE A 54 12.18 -32.88 -2.75
C PHE A 54 11.44 -32.85 -1.39
N ALA A 55 10.10 -32.85 -1.39
CA ALA A 55 9.30 -32.94 -0.16
C ALA A 55 9.51 -34.27 0.58
N GLU A 56 9.85 -35.35 -0.14
CA GLU A 56 10.19 -36.67 0.43
C GLU A 56 11.67 -36.76 0.86
N GLY A 57 12.47 -35.73 0.69
CA GLY A 57 13.91 -35.74 0.97
C GLY A 57 14.71 -36.63 0.05
N LYS A 58 14.22 -36.93 -1.14
CA LYS A 58 14.86 -37.79 -2.14
C LYS A 58 15.61 -36.96 -3.19
N PRO A 59 16.67 -37.53 -3.80
CA PRO A 59 17.36 -36.89 -4.93
C PRO A 59 16.39 -36.55 -6.06
N THR A 60 16.71 -35.51 -6.82
CA THR A 60 15.84 -35.00 -7.91
C THR A 60 16.52 -35.13 -9.30
N ASP A 61 17.34 -36.15 -9.46
CA ASP A 61 17.98 -36.51 -10.74
C ASP A 61 16.99 -37.16 -11.73
N ALA A 62 17.41 -37.31 -12.97
CA ALA A 62 16.58 -37.86 -14.03
C ALA A 62 16.05 -39.27 -13.75
N VAL A 63 16.82 -40.10 -12.99
CA VAL A 63 16.42 -41.48 -12.70
C VAL A 63 15.30 -41.50 -11.65
N THR A 64 15.45 -40.74 -10.57
CA THR A 64 14.45 -40.66 -9.51
C THR A 64 13.18 -39.97 -9.99
N VAL A 65 13.29 -38.88 -10.80
CA VAL A 65 12.16 -38.20 -11.42
C VAL A 65 11.42 -39.12 -12.37
N ARG A 66 12.16 -39.92 -13.17
CA ARG A 66 11.56 -40.95 -14.05
C ARG A 66 10.74 -41.95 -13.25
N SER A 67 11.31 -42.47 -12.16
CA SER A 67 10.62 -43.40 -11.26
C SER A 67 9.36 -42.81 -10.64
N LYS A 68 9.38 -41.50 -10.29
CA LYS A 68 8.25 -40.80 -9.69
C LYS A 68 7.12 -40.52 -10.67
N LEU A 69 7.46 -40.27 -11.94
CA LEU A 69 6.46 -40.06 -13.01
C LEU A 69 5.64 -41.32 -13.28
N GLY A 70 6.17 -42.49 -12.99
CA GLY A 70 5.51 -43.78 -13.19
C GLY A 70 5.35 -44.09 -14.69
N GLY A 71 4.60 -45.16 -14.98
CA GLY A 71 4.31 -45.55 -16.35
C GLY A 71 5.10 -46.75 -16.82
N ARG A 72 4.88 -47.16 -18.09
CA ARG A 72 5.57 -48.34 -18.70
C ARG A 72 6.96 -47.92 -19.18
N GLU A 73 7.85 -48.88 -19.37
CA GLU A 73 9.23 -48.67 -19.84
C GLU A 73 9.31 -47.87 -21.17
N ASP A 74 8.28 -47.93 -21.99
CA ASP A 74 8.22 -47.37 -23.36
C ASP A 74 7.42 -46.05 -23.49
N ASP A 75 7.14 -45.35 -22.39
CA ASP A 75 6.31 -44.17 -22.42
C ASP A 75 7.02 -42.85 -22.85
N GLY A 76 8.29 -42.95 -23.22
CA GLY A 76 9.11 -41.84 -23.73
C GLY A 76 9.59 -40.82 -22.67
N TRP A 77 9.35 -41.08 -21.37
CA TRP A 77 9.81 -40.19 -20.31
C TRP A 77 11.33 -40.13 -20.18
N THR A 78 12.00 -41.28 -20.33
CA THR A 78 13.47 -41.34 -20.22
C THR A 78 14.12 -40.47 -21.30
N GLN A 79 13.67 -40.61 -22.54
CA GLN A 79 14.16 -39.80 -23.64
C GLN A 79 13.87 -38.32 -23.40
N TYR A 80 12.65 -37.98 -22.94
CA TYR A 80 12.26 -36.61 -22.66
C TYR A 80 13.10 -35.95 -21.57
N LEU A 81 13.38 -36.62 -20.47
CA LEU A 81 14.24 -36.13 -19.39
C LEU A 81 15.69 -35.92 -19.85
N MET A 82 16.21 -36.79 -20.70
CA MET A 82 17.52 -36.60 -21.33
C MET A 82 17.56 -35.40 -22.25
N GLU A 83 16.54 -35.22 -23.09
CA GLU A 83 16.41 -34.03 -23.96
C GLU A 83 16.36 -32.74 -23.14
N LEU A 84 15.66 -32.70 -21.99
CA LEU A 84 15.64 -31.54 -21.10
C LEU A 84 17.06 -31.16 -20.64
N MET A 85 17.87 -32.14 -20.28
CA MET A 85 19.24 -31.90 -19.85
C MET A 85 20.17 -31.48 -21.00
N GLU A 86 20.07 -32.16 -22.15
CA GLU A 86 20.88 -31.85 -23.34
C GLU A 86 20.62 -30.46 -23.93
N LEU A 87 19.35 -30.04 -23.93
CA LEU A 87 18.94 -28.73 -24.45
C LEU A 87 19.21 -27.57 -23.48
N THR A 88 19.65 -27.87 -22.26
CA THR A 88 19.97 -26.86 -21.25
C THR A 88 21.41 -26.38 -21.38
N PRO A 89 21.66 -25.12 -21.79
CA PRO A 89 23.01 -24.64 -22.03
C PRO A 89 23.87 -24.58 -20.77
N THR A 90 23.28 -24.18 -19.64
CA THR A 90 23.92 -24.13 -18.32
C THR A 90 22.88 -24.03 -17.20
N ALA A 91 23.09 -24.73 -16.10
CA ALA A 91 22.24 -24.63 -14.90
C ALA A 91 22.41 -23.30 -14.16
N SER A 92 23.54 -22.62 -14.33
CA SER A 92 23.85 -21.34 -13.64
C SER A 92 22.87 -20.22 -13.97
N ASN A 93 22.26 -20.25 -15.15
CA ASN A 93 21.34 -19.21 -15.63
C ASN A 93 19.86 -19.50 -15.36
N ILE A 94 19.57 -20.45 -14.48
CA ILE A 94 18.18 -20.86 -14.18
C ILE A 94 17.24 -19.70 -13.88
N TRP A 95 17.72 -18.67 -13.20
CA TRP A 95 16.89 -17.52 -12.80
C TRP A 95 16.48 -16.65 -13.98
N GLU A 96 17.35 -16.52 -14.97
CA GLU A 96 17.04 -15.83 -16.22
C GLU A 96 15.99 -16.63 -17.03
N TYR A 97 16.22 -17.95 -17.15
CA TYR A 97 15.25 -18.84 -17.80
C TYR A 97 13.89 -18.83 -17.11
N ALA A 98 13.87 -18.86 -15.77
CA ALA A 98 12.64 -18.76 -14.99
C ALA A 98 11.93 -17.41 -15.17
N SER A 99 12.69 -16.31 -15.31
CA SER A 99 12.14 -14.99 -15.59
C SER A 99 11.43 -14.95 -16.94
N ILE A 100 12.09 -15.45 -17.98
CA ILE A 100 11.52 -15.56 -19.34
C ILE A 100 10.28 -16.44 -19.34
N MET A 101 10.36 -17.64 -18.73
CA MET A 101 9.24 -18.58 -18.63
C MET A 101 8.03 -17.94 -17.95
N ARG A 102 8.20 -17.28 -16.81
CA ARG A 102 7.11 -16.60 -16.09
C ARG A 102 6.50 -15.46 -16.88
N ALA A 103 7.31 -14.71 -17.64
CA ALA A 103 6.81 -13.64 -18.51
C ALA A 103 5.93 -14.22 -19.62
N GLN A 104 6.34 -15.35 -20.20
CA GLN A 104 5.58 -16.07 -21.24
C GLN A 104 4.28 -16.65 -20.69
N ALA A 105 4.31 -17.28 -19.50
CA ALA A 105 3.13 -17.83 -18.85
C ALA A 105 2.10 -16.74 -18.51
N ARG A 106 2.56 -15.61 -17.96
CA ARG A 106 1.70 -14.44 -17.70
C ARG A 106 1.07 -13.89 -18.96
N LYS A 107 1.84 -13.80 -20.04
CA LYS A 107 1.31 -13.35 -21.32
C LYS A 107 0.23 -14.31 -21.86
N ALA A 108 0.49 -15.61 -21.85
CA ALA A 108 -0.46 -16.62 -22.30
C ALA A 108 -1.75 -16.59 -21.45
N ARG A 109 -1.63 -16.46 -20.13
CA ARG A 109 -2.79 -16.38 -19.23
C ARG A 109 -3.61 -15.10 -19.45
N ARG A 110 -2.95 -13.97 -19.67
CA ARG A 110 -3.63 -12.71 -20.02
C ARG A 110 -4.37 -12.81 -21.35
N ASP A 111 -3.74 -13.41 -22.37
CA ASP A 111 -4.33 -13.57 -23.71
C ASP A 111 -5.54 -14.55 -23.65
N GLU A 112 -5.50 -15.55 -22.76
CA GLU A 112 -6.62 -16.46 -22.48
C GLU A 112 -7.77 -15.73 -21.78
N LEU A 113 -7.50 -14.98 -20.72
CA LEU A 113 -8.51 -14.22 -20.00
C LEU A 113 -9.14 -13.12 -20.85
N ALA A 114 -8.37 -12.50 -21.75
CA ALA A 114 -8.90 -11.53 -22.69
C ALA A 114 -9.87 -12.18 -23.68
N ARG A 115 -9.61 -13.42 -24.13
CA ARG A 115 -10.56 -14.18 -24.96
C ARG A 115 -11.82 -14.53 -24.18
N MET A 116 -11.68 -15.04 -22.94
CA MET A 116 -12.83 -15.37 -22.11
C MET A 116 -13.69 -14.13 -21.82
N LEU A 117 -13.08 -12.97 -21.66
CA LEU A 117 -13.78 -11.69 -21.49
C LEU A 117 -14.60 -11.31 -22.74
N MET A 118 -14.04 -11.54 -23.93
CA MET A 118 -14.75 -11.29 -25.20
C MET A 118 -15.89 -12.29 -25.46
N GLU A 119 -15.85 -13.47 -24.86
CA GLU A 119 -16.83 -14.55 -24.98
C GLU A 119 -17.81 -14.58 -23.80
N ALA A 120 -17.68 -13.66 -22.82
CA ALA A 120 -18.56 -13.59 -21.66
C ALA A 120 -19.99 -13.23 -22.09
N GLU A 121 -20.96 -14.00 -21.61
CA GLU A 121 -22.39 -13.85 -21.95
C GLU A 121 -23.17 -13.09 -20.88
N ASP A 122 -22.59 -12.91 -19.69
CA ASP A 122 -23.20 -12.21 -18.55
C ASP A 122 -22.19 -11.39 -17.75
N ASP A 123 -22.72 -10.42 -16.98
CA ASP A 123 -21.94 -9.49 -16.15
C ASP A 123 -21.09 -10.22 -15.07
N GLU A 124 -21.54 -11.38 -14.58
CA GLU A 124 -20.80 -12.15 -13.56
C GLU A 124 -19.53 -12.77 -14.17
N GLN A 125 -19.62 -13.33 -15.35
CA GLN A 125 -18.47 -13.88 -16.10
C GLN A 125 -17.49 -12.76 -16.47
N GLU A 126 -18.00 -11.63 -16.95
CA GLU A 126 -17.20 -10.45 -17.26
C GLU A 126 -16.42 -9.98 -16.03
N GLN A 127 -17.12 -9.77 -14.92
CA GLN A 127 -16.50 -9.34 -13.66
C GLN A 127 -15.45 -10.33 -13.13
N LYS A 128 -15.71 -11.62 -13.26
CA LYS A 128 -14.76 -12.67 -12.90
C LYS A 128 -13.48 -12.64 -13.74
N CYS A 129 -13.61 -12.45 -15.05
CA CYS A 129 -12.46 -12.31 -15.95
C CYS A 129 -11.66 -11.03 -15.64
N MET A 130 -12.33 -9.90 -15.42
CA MET A 130 -11.71 -8.64 -15.03
C MET A 130 -10.94 -8.76 -13.72
N ASN A 131 -11.51 -9.40 -12.72
CA ASN A 131 -10.85 -9.64 -11.43
C ASN A 131 -9.59 -10.51 -11.59
N GLN A 132 -9.65 -11.55 -12.42
CA GLN A 132 -8.48 -12.38 -12.73
C GLN A 132 -7.41 -11.63 -13.52
N LEU A 133 -7.77 -10.77 -14.47
CA LEU A 133 -6.84 -9.90 -15.19
C LEU A 133 -6.15 -8.91 -14.27
N ASN A 134 -6.90 -8.31 -13.35
CA ASN A 134 -6.34 -7.42 -12.33
C ASN A 134 -5.40 -8.17 -11.38
N ALA A 135 -5.75 -9.39 -10.97
CA ALA A 135 -4.89 -10.24 -10.15
C ALA A 135 -3.56 -10.61 -10.83
N LEU A 136 -3.51 -10.69 -12.16
CA LEU A 136 -2.26 -10.91 -12.91
C LEU A 136 -1.34 -9.69 -12.94
N ARG A 137 -1.89 -8.47 -12.74
CA ARG A 137 -1.09 -7.23 -12.63
C ARG A 137 -0.42 -7.12 -11.26
N VAL A 138 -1.03 -7.70 -10.24
CA VAL A 138 -0.41 -7.80 -8.92
C VAL A 138 0.75 -8.78 -9.03
N ASP A 139 1.95 -8.26 -9.21
CA ASP A 139 3.16 -9.06 -9.07
C ASP A 139 3.13 -9.60 -7.63
N ARG A 140 2.84 -10.90 -7.48
CA ARG A 140 2.92 -11.55 -6.17
C ARG A 140 4.38 -11.45 -5.76
N ARG A 141 4.71 -10.38 -5.07
CA ARG A 141 6.02 -10.15 -4.48
C ARG A 141 6.31 -11.38 -3.64
N GLY A 142 7.16 -12.25 -4.15
CA GLY A 142 7.59 -13.44 -3.43
C GLY A 142 8.13 -13.04 -2.06
N ILE A 143 8.21 -13.95 -1.13
CA ILE A 143 8.82 -13.72 0.19
C ILE A 143 10.18 -13.06 -0.03
N ARG A 144 10.31 -11.78 0.33
CA ARG A 144 11.59 -11.08 0.29
C ARG A 144 12.33 -11.43 1.56
N ARG A 145 13.47 -12.06 1.41
CA ARG A 145 14.41 -12.32 2.50
C ARG A 145 15.59 -11.40 2.35
N MET A 146 16.02 -10.86 3.45
CA MET A 146 17.22 -10.03 3.53
C MET A 146 18.09 -10.62 4.64
N ASP A 147 19.27 -11.07 4.29
CA ASP A 147 20.27 -11.49 5.28
C ASP A 147 20.94 -10.28 5.92
N MET A 148 21.73 -10.50 6.98
CA MET A 148 22.37 -9.41 7.72
C MET A 148 23.32 -8.58 6.87
N SER A 149 24.04 -9.22 5.93
CA SER A 149 24.95 -8.51 5.03
C SER A 149 24.18 -7.62 4.04
N GLN A 150 23.09 -8.14 3.48
CA GLN A 150 22.18 -7.38 2.60
C GLN A 150 21.53 -6.23 3.36
N MET A 151 21.16 -6.43 4.63
CA MET A 151 20.60 -5.39 5.48
C MET A 151 21.58 -4.24 5.69
N LEU A 152 22.84 -4.55 6.00
CA LEU A 152 23.88 -3.53 6.19
C LEU A 152 24.15 -2.75 4.89
N LEU A 153 24.23 -3.41 3.75
CA LEU A 153 24.38 -2.76 2.46
C LEU A 153 23.18 -1.86 2.14
N ALA A 154 21.95 -2.37 2.31
CA ALA A 154 20.74 -1.60 2.07
C ALA A 154 20.64 -0.38 2.99
N PHE A 155 21.06 -0.50 4.25
CA PHE A 155 21.14 0.63 5.18
C PHE A 155 22.18 1.66 4.71
N ALA A 156 23.37 1.22 4.32
CA ALA A 156 24.40 2.10 3.80
C ALA A 156 23.93 2.83 2.52
N ASP A 157 23.38 2.10 1.55
CA ASP A 157 22.85 2.67 0.31
C ASP A 157 21.75 3.71 0.57
N ARG A 158 20.85 3.42 1.53
CA ARG A 158 19.75 4.34 1.87
C ARG A 158 20.21 5.62 2.55
N HIS A 159 21.32 5.58 3.32
CA HIS A 159 21.73 6.68 4.20
C HIS A 159 23.08 7.32 3.82
N SER A 160 23.77 6.81 2.79
CA SER A 160 25.05 7.39 2.30
C SER A 160 24.86 8.50 1.27
N GLY A 161 23.65 8.66 0.73
CA GLY A 161 23.34 9.64 -0.31
C GLY A 161 22.55 10.86 0.20
N GLU A 162 21.61 11.32 -0.62
CA GLU A 162 20.68 12.39 -0.23
C GLU A 162 19.76 11.93 0.94
N PRO A 163 19.32 12.86 1.79
CA PRO A 163 18.38 12.53 2.86
C PRO A 163 17.14 11.81 2.34
N VAL A 164 16.66 10.82 3.07
CA VAL A 164 15.41 10.11 2.73
C VAL A 164 14.27 11.11 2.63
N ALA A 165 13.64 11.19 1.47
CA ALA A 165 12.52 12.09 1.24
C ALA A 165 11.23 11.44 1.76
N TYR A 166 10.69 11.97 2.87
CA TYR A 166 9.39 11.59 3.40
C TYR A 166 8.28 12.44 2.77
N MET A 167 7.07 11.91 2.77
CA MET A 167 5.90 12.60 2.26
C MET A 167 5.59 13.83 3.11
N THR A 168 5.35 14.97 2.44
CA THR A 168 4.94 16.22 3.09
C THR A 168 3.44 16.47 2.94
N TRP A 169 2.86 17.09 3.96
CA TRP A 169 1.43 17.38 4.06
C TRP A 169 1.10 18.85 3.82
N GLY A 170 2.14 19.70 3.74
CA GLY A 170 1.99 21.15 3.68
C GLY A 170 1.68 21.80 5.02
N LEU A 171 1.94 21.08 6.11
CA LEU A 171 1.85 21.54 7.49
C LEU A 171 3.22 21.29 8.16
N PRO A 172 4.05 22.32 8.35
CA PRO A 172 5.45 22.16 8.79
C PRO A 172 5.62 21.36 10.08
N LYS A 173 4.73 21.52 11.07
CA LYS A 173 4.79 20.74 12.32
C LYS A 173 4.42 19.29 12.12
N LEU A 174 3.50 19.00 11.20
CA LEU A 174 3.14 17.63 10.83
C LEU A 174 4.29 16.99 10.04
N ASP A 175 4.83 17.71 9.08
CA ASP A 175 5.93 17.26 8.23
C ASP A 175 7.20 16.94 9.04
N ALA A 176 7.49 17.72 10.08
CA ALA A 176 8.62 17.49 10.97
C ALA A 176 8.45 16.26 11.90
N GLY A 177 7.22 15.83 12.16
CA GLY A 177 6.91 14.76 13.11
C GLY A 177 6.47 13.45 12.48
N THR A 178 6.19 13.42 11.16
CA THR A 178 5.72 12.22 10.46
C THR A 178 6.70 11.79 9.40
N TYR A 179 7.13 10.53 9.45
CA TYR A 179 8.03 9.93 8.45
C TYR A 179 7.23 9.02 7.53
N THR A 180 6.18 9.58 6.89
CA THR A 180 5.28 8.84 5.98
C THR A 180 5.99 8.54 4.68
N GLU A 181 5.91 7.30 4.24
CA GLU A 181 6.49 6.81 2.97
C GLU A 181 5.39 6.33 2.00
N MET A 182 5.79 6.10 0.76
CA MET A 182 4.94 5.39 -0.19
C MET A 182 4.71 3.95 0.27
N GLY A 183 3.47 3.52 0.22
CA GLY A 183 3.03 2.24 0.75
C GLY A 183 2.32 2.35 2.10
N ASP A 184 2.33 3.51 2.75
CA ASP A 184 1.65 3.71 4.03
C ASP A 184 0.14 3.95 3.84
N MET A 185 -0.63 3.54 4.85
CA MET A 185 -2.03 3.89 4.99
C MET A 185 -2.21 4.90 6.13
N VAL A 186 -2.66 6.10 5.80
CA VAL A 186 -2.94 7.17 6.77
C VAL A 186 -4.45 7.35 6.90
N VAL A 187 -4.94 7.42 8.13
CA VAL A 187 -6.37 7.66 8.41
C VAL A 187 -6.55 9.06 8.99
N LEU A 188 -7.38 9.88 8.33
CA LEU A 188 -7.78 11.19 8.81
C LEU A 188 -9.20 11.11 9.40
N GLY A 189 -9.28 10.92 10.72
CA GLY A 189 -10.53 10.90 11.46
C GLY A 189 -10.98 12.30 11.87
N GLY A 190 -12.30 12.51 11.98
CA GLY A 190 -12.81 13.76 12.56
C GLY A 190 -14.32 13.78 12.67
N TYR A 191 -14.82 14.59 13.60
CA TYR A 191 -16.25 14.81 13.76
C TYR A 191 -16.87 15.52 12.53
N PRO A 192 -18.18 15.40 12.32
CA PRO A 192 -18.88 16.21 11.34
C PRO A 192 -18.57 17.70 11.54
N SER A 193 -18.40 18.42 10.43
CA SER A 193 -18.11 19.87 10.42
C SER A 193 -16.75 20.29 11.02
N ALA A 194 -15.87 19.36 11.40
CA ALA A 194 -14.51 19.69 11.82
C ALA A 194 -13.64 20.26 10.67
N GLY A 195 -14.01 19.99 9.42
CA GLY A 195 -13.27 20.46 8.24
C GLY A 195 -12.38 19.39 7.59
N LYS A 196 -12.62 18.09 7.86
CA LYS A 196 -11.82 16.98 7.30
C LYS A 196 -11.57 17.08 5.79
N THR A 197 -12.66 17.19 5.02
CA THR A 197 -12.58 17.28 3.55
C THR A 197 -11.75 18.47 3.10
N ALA A 198 -11.93 19.65 3.73
CA ALA A 198 -11.17 20.86 3.39
C ALA A 198 -9.66 20.69 3.69
N LEU A 199 -9.32 20.04 4.83
CA LEU A 199 -7.95 19.73 5.17
C LEU A 199 -7.35 18.71 4.19
N ALA A 200 -8.08 17.62 3.90
CA ALA A 200 -7.64 16.59 2.97
C ALA A 200 -7.41 17.13 1.55
N VAL A 201 -8.31 17.97 1.03
CA VAL A 201 -8.15 18.63 -0.29
C VAL A 201 -6.91 19.52 -0.29
N SER A 202 -6.64 20.26 0.80
CA SER A 202 -5.43 21.10 0.92
C SER A 202 -4.15 20.26 0.92
N MET A 203 -4.14 19.13 1.66
CA MET A 203 -3.02 18.18 1.67
C MET A 203 -2.82 17.54 0.30
N ALA A 204 -3.90 17.06 -0.33
CA ALA A 204 -3.87 16.47 -1.66
C ALA A 204 -3.32 17.44 -2.72
N TYR A 205 -3.76 18.69 -2.67
CA TYR A 205 -3.26 19.75 -3.56
C TYR A 205 -1.77 20.02 -3.32
N HIS A 206 -1.31 20.04 -2.07
CA HIS A 206 0.11 20.21 -1.74
C HIS A 206 0.96 19.07 -2.36
N GLN A 207 0.53 17.82 -2.18
CA GLN A 207 1.23 16.63 -2.67
C GLN A 207 1.19 16.51 -4.20
N ALA A 208 0.12 17.01 -4.82
CA ALA A 208 -0.04 17.02 -6.28
C ALA A 208 0.99 17.88 -7.04
N ARG A 209 1.84 18.63 -6.34
CA ARG A 209 2.98 19.36 -6.92
C ARG A 209 4.05 18.42 -7.47
N THR A 210 4.20 17.26 -6.87
CA THR A 210 5.28 16.32 -7.16
C THR A 210 4.78 14.91 -7.48
N HIS A 211 3.54 14.58 -7.12
CA HIS A 211 2.96 13.25 -7.26
C HIS A 211 1.64 13.29 -8.01
N ARG A 212 1.26 12.17 -8.62
CA ARG A 212 -0.06 11.99 -9.22
C ARG A 212 -1.06 11.57 -8.14
N VAL A 213 -2.04 12.44 -7.88
CA VAL A 213 -3.00 12.29 -6.79
C VAL A 213 -4.41 12.08 -7.32
N GLY A 214 -5.06 10.98 -6.93
CA GLY A 214 -6.47 10.73 -7.13
C GLY A 214 -7.26 11.02 -5.84
N PHE A 215 -8.24 11.92 -5.89
CA PHE A 215 -9.12 12.21 -4.76
C PHE A 215 -10.52 11.65 -5.03
N TYR A 216 -10.82 10.50 -4.45
CA TYR A 216 -12.09 9.78 -4.58
C TYR A 216 -13.09 10.31 -3.54
N SER A 217 -14.06 11.07 -3.99
CA SER A 217 -15.13 11.61 -3.15
C SER A 217 -16.40 10.77 -3.30
N LEU A 218 -16.82 10.13 -2.21
CA LEU A 218 -18.03 9.33 -2.15
C LEU A 218 -19.24 10.12 -1.61
N GLU A 219 -19.00 11.26 -0.95
CA GLU A 219 -20.05 12.09 -0.34
C GLU A 219 -20.25 13.41 -1.10
N THR A 220 -19.16 14.05 -1.47
CA THR A 220 -19.19 15.43 -1.98
C THR A 220 -18.96 15.44 -3.48
N ASN A 221 -19.89 16.06 -4.22
CA ASN A 221 -19.74 16.27 -5.66
C ASN A 221 -18.45 17.04 -6.00
N GLN A 222 -17.81 16.66 -7.11
CA GLN A 222 -16.54 17.23 -7.58
C GLN A 222 -16.56 18.75 -7.75
N TYR A 223 -17.67 19.34 -8.19
CA TYR A 223 -17.80 20.79 -8.35
C TYR A 223 -17.72 21.53 -7.00
N LYS A 224 -18.32 20.94 -5.94
CA LYS A 224 -18.24 21.52 -4.59
C LYS A 224 -16.81 21.42 -4.03
N LEU A 225 -16.06 20.38 -4.38
CA LEU A 225 -14.63 20.27 -4.03
C LEU A 225 -13.81 21.30 -4.79
N ALA A 226 -14.08 21.48 -6.09
CA ALA A 226 -13.44 22.52 -6.89
C ALA A 226 -13.69 23.91 -6.34
N ASP A 227 -14.95 24.23 -5.97
CA ASP A 227 -15.30 25.50 -5.31
C ASP A 227 -14.44 25.75 -4.05
N ARG A 228 -14.30 24.73 -3.19
CA ARG A 228 -13.48 24.84 -1.97
C ARG A 228 -12.02 25.05 -2.28
N LEU A 229 -11.50 24.36 -3.29
CA LEU A 229 -10.11 24.52 -3.71
C LEU A 229 -9.85 25.90 -4.29
N VAL A 230 -10.74 26.39 -5.15
CA VAL A 230 -10.66 27.75 -5.72
C VAL A 230 -10.77 28.81 -4.64
N ALA A 231 -11.72 28.67 -3.70
CA ALA A 231 -11.85 29.58 -2.56
C ALA A 231 -10.52 29.69 -1.78
N ASN A 232 -9.88 28.54 -1.55
CA ASN A 232 -8.60 28.48 -0.85
C ASN A 232 -7.48 29.18 -1.64
N LEU A 233 -7.33 28.85 -2.92
CA LEU A 233 -6.17 29.24 -3.73
C LEU A 233 -6.27 30.67 -4.25
N ALA A 234 -7.45 31.09 -4.73
CA ALA A 234 -7.69 32.43 -5.26
C ALA A 234 -8.08 33.45 -4.19
N GLY A 235 -8.35 32.98 -2.94
CA GLY A 235 -8.81 33.86 -1.87
C GLY A 235 -10.17 34.49 -2.18
N ILE A 236 -11.11 33.71 -2.73
CA ILE A 236 -12.49 34.12 -2.99
C ILE A 236 -13.37 33.50 -1.90
N GLU A 237 -14.25 34.28 -1.31
CA GLU A 237 -15.11 33.81 -0.24
C GLU A 237 -16.13 32.77 -0.74
N MET A 238 -16.34 31.70 0.01
CA MET A 238 -17.33 30.67 -0.32
C MET A 238 -18.75 31.24 -0.53
N PRO A 239 -19.26 32.19 0.29
CA PRO A 239 -20.55 32.82 0.02
C PRO A 239 -20.62 33.52 -1.34
N THR A 240 -19.56 34.21 -1.76
CA THR A 240 -19.46 34.89 -3.06
C THR A 240 -19.52 33.88 -4.21
N ILE A 241 -18.77 32.78 -4.10
CA ILE A 241 -18.83 31.67 -5.08
C ILE A 241 -20.24 31.10 -5.14
N LYS A 242 -20.86 30.82 -3.97
CA LYS A 242 -22.21 30.22 -3.91
C LYS A 242 -23.32 31.10 -4.47
N ARG A 243 -23.19 32.41 -4.36
CA ARG A 243 -24.14 33.34 -4.93
C ARG A 243 -23.85 33.72 -6.38
N ASN A 244 -22.71 33.23 -6.91
CA ASN A 244 -22.20 33.57 -8.23
C ASN A 244 -22.00 35.12 -8.41
N GLU A 245 -21.48 35.77 -7.35
CA GLU A 245 -21.26 37.22 -7.27
C GLU A 245 -19.76 37.55 -7.37
N ILE A 246 -18.99 36.76 -8.13
CA ILE A 246 -17.53 36.90 -8.26
C ILE A 246 -17.23 38.20 -9.02
N SER A 247 -16.50 39.13 -8.41
CA SER A 247 -16.09 40.40 -8.99
C SER A 247 -14.97 40.23 -10.05
N GLU A 248 -14.77 41.27 -10.89
CA GLU A 248 -13.67 41.25 -11.87
C GLU A 248 -12.30 41.10 -11.22
N GLU A 249 -12.10 41.72 -10.05
CA GLU A 249 -10.85 41.54 -9.29
C GLU A 249 -10.63 40.10 -8.83
N GLU A 250 -11.70 39.44 -8.36
CA GLU A 250 -11.65 38.03 -7.95
C GLU A 250 -11.43 37.08 -9.12
N TRP A 251 -12.04 37.37 -10.27
CA TRP A 251 -11.73 36.68 -11.51
C TRP A 251 -10.27 36.87 -11.92
N GLY A 252 -9.71 38.08 -11.73
CA GLY A 252 -8.29 38.34 -11.93
C GLY A 252 -7.40 37.50 -11.03
N ARG A 253 -7.73 37.34 -9.71
CA ARG A 253 -7.01 36.48 -8.79
C ARG A 253 -7.11 35.02 -9.18
N PHE A 254 -8.27 34.55 -9.61
CA PHE A 254 -8.44 33.19 -10.13
C PHE A 254 -7.58 32.96 -11.37
N ALA A 255 -7.60 33.87 -12.34
CA ALA A 255 -6.77 33.78 -13.53
C ALA A 255 -5.26 33.70 -13.17
N ALA A 256 -4.82 34.56 -12.23
CA ALA A 256 -3.44 34.60 -11.79
C ALA A 256 -2.95 33.27 -11.11
N CYS A 257 -3.85 32.54 -10.48
CA CYS A 257 -3.51 31.25 -9.88
C CYS A 257 -3.73 30.05 -10.82
N SER A 258 -4.43 30.22 -11.95
CA SER A 258 -4.84 29.11 -12.83
C SER A 258 -3.66 28.38 -13.45
N ASP A 259 -2.61 29.08 -13.87
CA ASP A 259 -1.41 28.46 -14.46
C ASP A 259 -0.69 27.58 -13.45
N ARG A 260 -0.63 28.02 -12.19
CA ARG A 260 -0.07 27.21 -11.10
C ARG A 260 -0.93 25.99 -10.80
N ILE A 261 -2.28 26.14 -10.81
CA ILE A 261 -3.20 25.02 -10.58
C ILE A 261 -3.02 23.95 -11.67
N ARG A 262 -2.85 24.33 -12.92
CA ARG A 262 -2.68 23.42 -14.07
C ARG A 262 -1.42 22.56 -13.97
N THR A 263 -0.40 22.99 -13.25
CA THR A 263 0.83 22.20 -13.08
C THR A 263 0.70 21.10 -12.04
N HIS A 264 -0.35 21.12 -11.21
CA HIS A 264 -0.58 20.13 -10.17
C HIS A 264 -1.32 18.90 -10.74
N GLN A 265 -0.86 17.73 -10.36
CA GLN A 265 -1.39 16.45 -10.85
C GLN A 265 -2.48 15.90 -9.89
N LEU A 266 -3.54 16.69 -9.66
CA LEU A 266 -4.69 16.33 -8.83
C LEU A 266 -5.92 16.08 -9.70
N GLU A 267 -6.52 14.90 -9.59
CA GLU A 267 -7.82 14.59 -10.16
C GLU A 267 -8.87 14.43 -9.05
N LEU A 268 -9.99 15.16 -9.17
CA LEU A 268 -11.13 15.05 -8.26
C LEU A 268 -12.15 14.11 -8.90
N ILE A 269 -12.43 12.99 -8.25
CA ILE A 269 -13.19 11.87 -8.79
C ILE A 269 -14.48 11.72 -7.99
N GLU A 270 -15.63 11.70 -8.68
CA GLU A 270 -16.91 11.35 -8.07
C GLU A 270 -17.03 9.81 -8.03
N ALA A 271 -16.96 9.25 -6.82
CA ALA A 271 -16.74 7.82 -6.59
C ALA A 271 -17.93 7.12 -5.89
N SER A 272 -19.13 7.72 -6.00
CA SER A 272 -20.33 7.13 -5.38
C SER A 272 -20.58 5.71 -5.91
N GLY A 273 -20.73 4.74 -4.99
CA GLY A 273 -20.97 3.34 -5.33
C GLY A 273 -19.73 2.52 -5.70
N MET A 274 -18.52 3.10 -5.65
CA MET A 274 -17.29 2.34 -5.91
C MET A 274 -16.90 1.46 -4.71
N SER A 275 -16.43 0.26 -5.03
CA SER A 275 -15.76 -0.65 -4.10
C SER A 275 -14.25 -0.36 -4.01
N VAL A 276 -13.56 -1.02 -3.08
CA VAL A 276 -12.09 -0.94 -3.00
C VAL A 276 -11.43 -1.44 -4.28
N GLN A 277 -12.00 -2.47 -4.92
CA GLN A 277 -11.46 -3.02 -6.17
C GLN A 277 -11.62 -2.05 -7.35
N ASP A 278 -12.74 -1.32 -7.42
CA ASP A 278 -12.97 -0.30 -8.45
C ASP A 278 -11.98 0.85 -8.29
N ILE A 279 -11.80 1.34 -7.06
CA ILE A 279 -10.79 2.37 -6.74
C ILE A 279 -9.39 1.88 -7.10
N GLN A 280 -9.05 0.64 -6.75
CA GLN A 280 -7.76 0.03 -7.11
C GLN A 280 -7.57 -0.04 -8.62
N ALA A 281 -8.57 -0.50 -9.35
CA ALA A 281 -8.50 -0.65 -10.81
C ALA A 281 -8.28 0.70 -11.49
N ASP A 282 -9.03 1.73 -11.09
CA ASP A 282 -8.90 3.08 -11.62
C ASP A 282 -7.56 3.71 -11.24
N ALA A 283 -7.16 3.62 -9.97
CA ALA A 283 -5.88 4.16 -9.48
C ALA A 283 -4.68 3.58 -10.23
N LEU A 284 -4.68 2.27 -10.48
CA LEU A 284 -3.64 1.60 -11.25
C LEU A 284 -3.66 1.99 -12.73
N ALA A 285 -4.83 2.12 -13.33
CA ALA A 285 -4.98 2.53 -14.73
C ALA A 285 -4.49 3.97 -14.95
N ARG A 286 -4.80 4.87 -14.01
CA ARG A 286 -4.38 6.27 -14.01
C ARG A 286 -2.95 6.49 -13.50
N ARG A 287 -2.35 5.46 -12.88
CA ARG A 287 -1.00 5.51 -12.26
C ARG A 287 -0.92 6.56 -11.15
N TYR A 288 -1.96 6.65 -10.31
CA TYR A 288 -1.85 7.49 -9.12
C TYR A 288 -0.83 6.89 -8.16
N GLU A 289 -0.08 7.79 -7.54
CA GLU A 289 0.90 7.45 -6.50
C GLU A 289 0.27 7.64 -5.12
N ILE A 290 -0.67 8.59 -5.03
CA ILE A 290 -1.38 8.94 -3.79
C ILE A 290 -2.89 8.87 -4.06
N VAL A 291 -3.62 8.21 -3.16
CA VAL A 291 -5.06 8.04 -3.25
C VAL A 291 -5.73 8.57 -1.98
N TYR A 292 -6.60 9.57 -2.13
CA TYR A 292 -7.48 10.05 -1.07
C TYR A 292 -8.87 9.46 -1.23
N ILE A 293 -9.52 9.09 -0.11
CA ILE A 293 -10.87 8.48 -0.09
C ILE A 293 -11.71 9.20 0.94
N ASP A 294 -12.72 9.95 0.49
CA ASP A 294 -13.61 10.75 1.35
C ASP A 294 -15.07 10.24 1.26
N TYR A 295 -15.51 9.40 2.17
CA TYR A 295 -14.86 8.78 3.33
C TYR A 295 -15.07 7.26 3.35
N LEU A 296 -14.21 6.56 4.06
CA LEU A 296 -14.07 5.10 4.08
C LEU A 296 -15.40 4.36 4.29
N GLN A 297 -16.28 4.85 5.18
CA GLN A 297 -17.53 4.19 5.50
C GLN A 297 -18.58 4.23 4.34
N LEU A 298 -18.36 5.00 3.29
CA LEU A 298 -19.22 5.03 2.09
C LEU A 298 -18.74 4.12 0.96
N VAL A 299 -17.55 3.55 1.09
CA VAL A 299 -17.06 2.58 0.11
C VAL A 299 -17.96 1.33 0.12
N GLU A 300 -18.35 0.87 -1.07
CA GLU A 300 -19.19 -0.33 -1.19
C GLU A 300 -18.39 -1.58 -0.79
N PRO A 301 -18.95 -2.44 0.07
CA PRO A 301 -18.30 -3.68 0.44
C PRO A 301 -18.38 -4.71 -0.71
N GLU A 302 -17.28 -5.38 -1.02
CA GLU A 302 -17.22 -6.45 -2.03
C GLU A 302 -18.22 -7.59 -1.76
N THR A 303 -18.47 -7.85 -0.49
CA THR A 303 -19.44 -8.85 -0.06
C THR A 303 -20.32 -8.22 1.01
N ARG A 304 -21.64 -8.20 0.78
CA ARG A 304 -22.60 -7.71 1.76
C ARG A 304 -22.63 -8.67 2.95
N LYS A 305 -22.02 -8.25 4.06
CA LYS A 305 -22.09 -8.97 5.34
C LYS A 305 -23.20 -8.38 6.21
N PRO A 306 -23.82 -9.19 7.10
CA PRO A 306 -24.89 -8.69 7.98
C PRO A 306 -24.40 -7.61 8.95
N ASN A 307 -23.13 -7.68 9.37
CA ASN A 307 -22.57 -6.78 10.36
C ASN A 307 -21.76 -5.65 9.69
N ARG A 308 -22.16 -4.41 9.97
CA ARG A 308 -21.49 -3.20 9.46
C ARG A 308 -20.02 -3.13 9.85
N THR A 309 -19.68 -3.52 11.07
CA THR A 309 -18.29 -3.58 11.56
C THR A 309 -17.42 -4.50 10.71
N GLU A 310 -17.96 -5.64 10.28
CA GLU A 310 -17.24 -6.55 9.40
C GLU A 310 -17.05 -6.01 7.98
N GLN A 311 -18.05 -5.27 7.46
CA GLN A 311 -17.94 -4.61 6.17
C GLN A 311 -16.81 -3.57 6.20
N VAL A 312 -16.82 -2.68 7.20
CA VAL A 312 -15.81 -1.63 7.38
C VAL A 312 -14.41 -2.25 7.60
N SER A 313 -14.34 -3.37 8.35
CA SER A 313 -13.09 -4.11 8.53
C SER A 313 -12.55 -4.68 7.21
N GLY A 314 -13.44 -5.17 6.34
CA GLY A 314 -13.06 -5.64 5.00
C GLY A 314 -12.52 -4.51 4.12
N ILE A 315 -13.20 -3.37 4.12
CA ILE A 315 -12.78 -2.16 3.40
C ILE A 315 -11.40 -1.69 3.89
N SER A 316 -11.21 -1.58 5.21
CA SER A 316 -9.93 -1.17 5.82
C SER A 316 -8.77 -2.05 5.36
N ARG A 317 -8.94 -3.38 5.44
CA ARG A 317 -7.91 -4.32 4.95
C ARG A 317 -7.65 -4.19 3.46
N GLY A 318 -8.70 -3.98 2.66
CA GLY A 318 -8.55 -3.77 1.22
C GLY A 318 -7.74 -2.51 0.91
N LEU A 319 -7.97 -1.41 1.63
CA LEU A 319 -7.22 -0.17 1.50
C LEU A 319 -5.76 -0.31 1.96
N GLN A 320 -5.52 -1.05 3.05
CA GLN A 320 -4.16 -1.39 3.48
C GLN A 320 -3.42 -2.23 2.42
N GLN A 321 -4.13 -3.20 1.80
CA GLN A 321 -3.56 -3.99 0.71
C GLN A 321 -3.28 -3.13 -0.53
N LEU A 322 -4.12 -2.15 -0.83
CA LEU A 322 -3.88 -1.17 -1.89
C LEU A 322 -2.60 -0.38 -1.61
N ALA A 323 -2.42 0.10 -0.39
CA ALA A 323 -1.21 0.83 0.02
C ALA A 323 0.04 -0.06 -0.06
N HIS A 324 0.13 -1.10 0.75
CA HIS A 324 1.32 -1.95 0.88
C HIS A 324 1.59 -2.79 -0.36
N GLY A 325 0.53 -3.29 -1.03
CA GLY A 325 0.62 -4.17 -2.19
C GLY A 325 1.12 -3.47 -3.45
N HIS A 326 0.75 -2.21 -3.64
CA HIS A 326 1.08 -1.43 -4.84
C HIS A 326 2.07 -0.29 -4.57
N GLY A 327 2.46 -0.08 -3.32
CA GLY A 327 3.39 0.98 -2.94
C GLY A 327 2.79 2.39 -3.14
N MET A 328 1.47 2.53 -2.95
CA MET A 328 0.76 3.80 -3.02
C MET A 328 0.59 4.37 -1.61
N LEU A 329 0.63 5.69 -1.45
CA LEU A 329 0.15 6.30 -0.23
C LEU A 329 -1.38 6.37 -0.27
N VAL A 330 -2.04 5.75 0.70
CA VAL A 330 -3.51 5.79 0.83
C VAL A 330 -3.90 6.65 2.03
N VAL A 331 -4.69 7.69 1.78
CA VAL A 331 -5.23 8.58 2.81
C VAL A 331 -6.74 8.38 2.89
N ALA A 332 -7.20 7.63 3.88
CA ALA A 332 -8.62 7.34 4.08
C ALA A 332 -9.21 8.28 5.13
N LEU A 333 -10.21 9.06 4.72
CA LEU A 333 -10.98 9.86 5.68
C LEU A 333 -11.96 8.96 6.42
N SER A 334 -12.14 9.23 7.71
CA SER A 334 -13.07 8.48 8.57
C SER A 334 -13.91 9.41 9.42
N GLN A 335 -15.20 9.11 9.53
CA GLN A 335 -16.08 9.84 10.42
C GLN A 335 -15.97 9.26 11.83
N LEU A 336 -15.81 10.14 12.82
CA LEU A 336 -15.85 9.75 14.23
C LEU A 336 -17.28 9.63 14.73
N SER A 337 -17.55 8.64 15.59
CA SER A 337 -18.80 8.55 16.32
C SER A 337 -18.84 9.65 17.38
N ARG A 338 -19.98 10.34 17.48
CA ARG A 338 -20.24 11.13 18.68
C ARG A 338 -20.36 10.13 19.83
N ALA A 339 -19.44 10.19 20.79
CA ALA A 339 -19.66 9.46 22.03
C ALA A 339 -20.94 10.00 22.65
N ASP A 340 -21.89 9.10 22.98
CA ASP A 340 -23.05 9.41 23.82
C ASP A 340 -22.62 9.69 25.28
N LYS A 341 -21.65 10.58 25.43
CA LYS A 341 -21.21 11.05 26.77
C LYS A 341 -22.11 12.23 27.12
N ALA A 342 -23.19 11.89 27.82
CA ALA A 342 -24.10 12.82 28.45
C ALA A 342 -23.34 13.92 29.21
N GLY A 343 -23.49 15.17 28.74
CA GLY A 343 -22.92 16.35 29.41
C GLY A 343 -22.53 17.40 28.38
N GLU A 344 -23.38 18.36 28.17
CA GLU A 344 -23.40 19.30 27.04
C GLU A 344 -22.20 20.23 26.87
N ASP A 345 -21.19 20.24 27.73
CA ASP A 345 -20.12 21.27 27.71
C ASP A 345 -18.70 20.77 27.94
N LYS A 346 -18.42 19.45 27.88
CA LYS A 346 -17.03 19.00 28.02
C LYS A 346 -16.46 18.53 26.71
N LEU A 347 -15.50 19.28 26.23
CA LEU A 347 -14.52 18.88 25.22
C LEU A 347 -14.04 17.46 25.47
N VAL A 348 -14.46 16.53 24.64
CA VAL A 348 -13.91 15.19 24.66
C VAL A 348 -12.96 15.09 23.50
N GLU A 349 -11.67 15.15 23.81
CA GLU A 349 -10.63 14.87 22.85
C GLU A 349 -10.86 13.47 22.26
N PRO A 350 -10.92 13.34 20.93
CA PRO A 350 -11.17 12.06 20.29
C PRO A 350 -10.00 11.10 20.53
N THR A 351 -10.35 9.84 20.62
CA THR A 351 -9.44 8.71 20.74
C THR A 351 -9.57 7.82 19.50
N MET A 352 -8.66 6.88 19.30
CA MET A 352 -8.75 5.93 18.19
C MET A 352 -9.99 5.06 18.28
N SER A 353 -10.49 4.77 19.48
CA SER A 353 -11.75 4.03 19.69
C SER A 353 -13.00 4.77 19.20
N ASP A 354 -12.91 6.07 18.95
CA ASP A 354 -14.01 6.85 18.37
C ASP A 354 -14.08 6.73 16.84
N LEU A 355 -13.09 6.08 16.20
CA LEU A 355 -13.16 5.67 14.81
C LEU A 355 -14.26 4.60 14.68
N ARG A 356 -15.39 5.02 14.09
CA ARG A 356 -16.65 4.28 14.06
C ARG A 356 -16.46 2.89 13.43
N GLU A 357 -17.01 1.86 14.10
CA GLU A 357 -17.25 0.53 13.54
C GLU A 357 -16.05 -0.39 13.35
N SER A 358 -14.78 -0.01 13.71
CA SER A 358 -13.70 -0.98 13.53
C SER A 358 -12.42 -0.68 14.33
N GLY A 359 -12.12 -1.53 15.31
CA GLY A 359 -10.76 -1.67 15.83
C GLY A 359 -9.76 -2.10 14.74
N GLN A 360 -10.27 -2.58 13.58
CA GLN A 360 -9.44 -2.96 12.44
C GLN A 360 -8.77 -1.75 11.79
N ILE A 361 -9.47 -0.60 11.66
CA ILE A 361 -8.89 0.64 11.13
C ILE A 361 -7.66 1.05 11.95
N GLU A 362 -7.75 0.92 13.29
CA GLU A 362 -6.64 1.21 14.18
C GLU A 362 -5.44 0.29 13.93
N GLN A 363 -5.68 -0.99 13.65
CA GLN A 363 -4.61 -1.97 13.38
C GLN A 363 -3.96 -1.74 12.02
N ASP A 364 -4.76 -1.53 11.00
CA ASP A 364 -4.32 -1.45 9.60
C ASP A 364 -3.55 -0.16 9.28
N ALA A 365 -3.97 0.98 9.86
CA ALA A 365 -3.34 2.28 9.59
C ALA A 365 -1.90 2.36 10.11
N ASP A 366 -1.01 2.97 9.35
CA ASP A 366 0.36 3.29 9.75
C ASP A 366 0.40 4.58 10.57
N ALA A 367 -0.41 5.58 10.19
CA ALA A 367 -0.63 6.77 10.99
C ALA A 367 -2.13 7.11 11.10
N ILE A 368 -2.54 7.69 12.23
CA ILE A 368 -3.91 8.15 12.49
C ILE A 368 -3.86 9.59 12.96
N LEU A 369 -4.50 10.45 12.19
CA LEU A 369 -4.68 11.86 12.43
C LEU A 369 -6.13 12.13 12.84
N LEU A 370 -6.37 12.78 13.97
CA LEU A 370 -7.72 13.10 14.45
C LEU A 370 -7.93 14.61 14.48
N LEU A 371 -8.85 15.08 13.63
CA LEU A 371 -9.20 16.50 13.52
C LEU A 371 -10.45 16.79 14.35
N TYR A 372 -10.36 17.75 15.28
CA TYR A 372 -11.48 18.16 16.13
C TYR A 372 -11.45 19.65 16.48
N LEU A 373 -12.57 20.15 16.99
CA LEU A 373 -12.68 21.51 17.50
C LEU A 373 -12.26 21.54 18.97
N GLU A 374 -11.45 22.50 19.33
CA GLU A 374 -11.08 22.72 20.74
C GLU A 374 -12.27 23.30 21.54
N GLU A 375 -13.10 24.11 20.88
CA GLU A 375 -14.33 24.70 21.45
C GLU A 375 -15.55 24.35 20.57
N PRO A 376 -16.25 23.22 20.79
CA PRO A 376 -17.34 22.79 19.91
C PRO A 376 -18.52 23.74 19.82
N GLY A 377 -18.82 24.50 20.90
CA GLY A 377 -19.92 25.45 20.94
C GLY A 377 -19.67 26.74 20.12
N ARG A 378 -18.46 26.96 19.60
CA ARG A 378 -18.07 28.15 18.85
C ARG A 378 -17.24 27.81 17.62
N PRO A 379 -17.79 27.04 16.67
CA PRO A 379 -17.02 26.50 15.54
C PRO A 379 -16.32 27.56 14.67
N ASP A 380 -16.91 28.77 14.57
CA ASP A 380 -16.36 29.87 13.74
C ASP A 380 -15.16 30.57 14.41
N LYS A 381 -15.02 30.45 15.72
CA LYS A 381 -13.97 31.11 16.51
C LYS A 381 -13.04 30.13 17.19
N SER A 382 -13.37 28.83 17.21
CA SER A 382 -12.56 27.83 17.87
C SER A 382 -11.36 27.43 17.02
N ARG A 383 -10.27 27.14 17.68
CA ARG A 383 -9.15 26.47 17.07
C ARG A 383 -9.54 25.04 16.65
N ARG A 384 -8.85 24.54 15.66
CA ARG A 384 -8.86 23.11 15.31
C ARG A 384 -7.61 22.50 15.89
N VAL A 385 -7.74 21.28 16.35
CA VAL A 385 -6.60 20.46 16.78
C VAL A 385 -6.50 19.27 15.85
N LEU A 386 -5.32 19.08 15.28
CA LEU A 386 -4.95 17.88 14.56
C LEU A 386 -4.05 17.04 15.49
N LYS A 387 -4.62 15.97 16.03
CA LYS A 387 -3.91 15.06 16.94
C LYS A 387 -3.30 13.92 16.11
N VAL A 388 -2.01 13.73 16.22
CA VAL A 388 -1.33 12.53 15.72
C VAL A 388 -1.53 11.45 16.81
N ALA A 389 -2.59 10.64 16.64
CA ALA A 389 -3.00 9.64 17.64
C ALA A 389 -2.19 8.34 17.50
N LYS A 390 -1.87 7.96 16.28
CA LYS A 390 -0.98 6.84 15.95
C LYS A 390 0.05 7.30 14.94
N ASN A 391 1.28 6.86 15.10
CA ASN A 391 2.36 7.04 14.13
C ASN A 391 3.38 5.93 14.38
N LYS A 392 3.57 5.03 13.40
CA LYS A 392 4.50 3.91 13.53
C LYS A 392 5.95 4.37 13.51
N GLU A 393 6.25 5.33 12.62
CA GLU A 393 7.63 5.73 12.33
C GLU A 393 7.98 7.12 12.87
N GLY A 394 7.08 7.78 13.62
CA GLY A 394 7.32 9.15 14.06
C GLY A 394 6.70 9.50 15.40
N THR A 395 6.64 10.78 15.71
CA THR A 395 6.15 11.28 16.99
C THR A 395 4.63 11.41 17.02
N ARG A 396 4.06 11.29 18.22
CA ARG A 396 2.65 11.61 18.49
C ARG A 396 2.59 13.00 19.14
N GLY A 397 1.49 13.69 18.89
CA GLY A 397 1.34 15.04 19.47
C GLY A 397 0.08 15.72 19.00
N ARG A 398 -0.03 17.00 19.29
CA ARG A 398 -1.12 17.88 18.85
C ARG A 398 -0.56 19.03 18.05
N ILE A 399 -1.22 19.35 16.96
CA ILE A 399 -0.90 20.49 16.10
C ILE A 399 -2.12 21.39 16.13
N TYR A 400 -1.92 22.61 16.56
CA TYR A 400 -2.99 23.60 16.61
C TYR A 400 -3.13 24.30 15.25
N LEU A 401 -4.34 24.27 14.72
CA LEU A 401 -4.68 24.84 13.43
C LEU A 401 -5.73 25.94 13.57
N VAL A 402 -5.70 26.89 12.67
CA VAL A 402 -6.75 27.86 12.48
C VAL A 402 -7.44 27.53 11.17
N PHE A 403 -8.75 27.33 11.21
CA PHE A 403 -9.57 27.09 10.04
C PHE A 403 -10.35 28.36 9.68
N ASP A 404 -10.05 28.92 8.53
CA ASP A 404 -10.79 30.00 7.93
C ASP A 404 -11.87 29.42 7.02
N GLY A 405 -13.09 29.33 7.54
CA GLY A 405 -14.21 28.72 6.83
C GLY A 405 -14.65 29.48 5.59
N GLN A 406 -14.46 30.81 5.54
CA GLN A 406 -14.81 31.64 4.38
C GLN A 406 -13.98 31.27 3.16
N TYR A 407 -12.69 30.96 3.37
CA TYR A 407 -11.75 30.58 2.31
C TYR A 407 -11.38 29.09 2.33
N GLN A 408 -12.03 28.27 3.16
CA GLN A 408 -11.76 26.83 3.30
C GLN A 408 -10.27 26.53 3.55
N ARG A 409 -9.58 27.40 4.29
CA ARG A 409 -8.12 27.39 4.46
C ARG A 409 -7.73 27.02 5.87
N PHE A 410 -6.77 26.08 5.95
CA PHE A 410 -6.09 25.75 7.20
C PHE A 410 -4.72 26.41 7.26
N ARG A 411 -4.34 26.87 8.46
CA ARG A 411 -2.99 27.36 8.79
C ARG A 411 -2.60 26.84 10.15
N GLU A 412 -1.32 26.58 10.36
CA GLU A 412 -0.83 26.29 11.70
C GLU A 412 -0.90 27.53 12.58
N SER A 413 -1.33 27.29 13.83
CA SER A 413 -1.35 28.35 14.83
C SER A 413 0.05 28.57 15.37
N ALA A 414 0.44 29.85 15.50
CA ALA A 414 1.69 30.26 16.16
C ALA A 414 1.63 30.11 17.70
N LEU A 415 0.44 29.90 18.26
CA LEU A 415 0.28 29.72 19.70
C LEU A 415 0.78 28.32 20.08
N GLU A 416 1.74 28.29 20.99
CA GLU A 416 2.23 27.05 21.61
C GLU A 416 1.16 26.45 22.54
N GLU A 417 1.29 25.15 22.85
CA GLU A 417 0.46 24.49 23.86
C GLU A 417 0.36 25.34 25.13
N PRO A 418 -0.83 25.47 25.74
CA PRO A 418 -0.90 25.93 27.09
C PRO A 418 -0.05 24.95 27.94
N ALA A 419 0.90 25.48 28.71
CA ALA A 419 1.78 24.66 29.54
C ALA A 419 0.94 23.60 30.27
N PRO A 420 1.34 22.32 30.26
CA PRO A 420 0.55 21.28 30.88
C PRO A 420 0.33 21.67 32.35
N ALA A 421 -0.95 21.79 32.74
CA ALA A 421 -1.30 22.07 34.13
C ALA A 421 -0.55 21.09 35.02
N ALA A 422 0.29 21.58 35.90
CA ALA A 422 1.17 20.78 36.76
C ALA A 422 0.36 19.65 37.39
N LYS A 423 0.61 18.42 36.92
CA LYS A 423 -0.02 17.23 37.50
C LYS A 423 0.38 17.18 38.96
N ARG A 424 -0.61 17.30 39.85
CA ARG A 424 -0.41 16.98 41.25
C ARG A 424 0.33 15.65 41.32
N GLN A 425 1.55 15.70 41.88
CA GLN A 425 2.36 14.52 42.13
C GLN A 425 1.59 13.58 43.05
N THR A 426 0.94 12.58 42.50
CA THR A 426 0.56 11.41 43.26
C THR A 426 1.83 10.59 43.45
N ASN A 427 2.28 10.44 44.69
CA ASN A 427 3.37 9.57 45.11
C ASN A 427 3.13 8.14 44.55
N LYS A 428 3.64 7.83 43.41
CA LYS A 428 3.77 6.45 42.91
C LYS A 428 5.24 6.04 43.02
N ARG A 429 5.45 4.89 43.65
CA ARG A 429 6.74 4.20 43.76
C ARG A 429 7.49 4.24 42.43
N PRO A 430 8.82 4.41 42.45
CA PRO A 430 9.62 4.39 41.22
C PRO A 430 9.41 3.05 40.49
N PRO A 431 9.31 3.07 39.16
CA PRO A 431 9.26 1.84 38.39
C PRO A 431 10.57 1.06 38.56
N LYS A 432 10.47 -0.26 38.66
CA LYS A 432 11.65 -1.14 38.61
C LYS A 432 12.44 -0.82 37.36
N ALA A 433 13.76 -0.68 37.49
CA ALA A 433 14.66 -0.43 36.39
C ALA A 433 14.40 -1.43 35.27
N GLN A 434 14.05 -0.90 34.10
CA GLN A 434 14.00 -1.65 32.87
C GLN A 434 15.45 -1.90 32.45
N MET A 435 15.88 -3.17 32.40
CA MET A 435 17.20 -3.53 31.86
C MET A 435 17.29 -3.04 30.44
N ASP A 436 18.31 -2.25 30.15
CA ASP A 436 18.59 -1.83 28.76
C ASP A 436 19.05 -3.05 27.96
N PHE A 437 18.61 -3.17 26.73
CA PHE A 437 18.92 -4.33 25.86
C PHE A 437 20.43 -4.49 25.61
N PHE A 438 21.20 -3.44 25.88
CA PHE A 438 22.67 -3.43 25.74
C PHE A 438 23.43 -3.84 27.03
N ASP A 439 22.74 -4.09 28.14
CA ASP A 439 23.34 -4.55 29.40
C ASP A 439 23.37 -6.10 29.54
N LEU A 440 23.35 -6.82 28.42
CA LEU A 440 23.58 -8.25 28.44
C LEU A 440 25.09 -8.51 28.61
N PRO A 441 25.50 -9.40 29.55
CA PRO A 441 26.91 -9.75 29.69
C PRO A 441 27.43 -10.37 28.41
N ASP A 442 28.65 -10.00 28.02
CA ASP A 442 29.36 -10.48 26.84
C ASP A 442 29.27 -12.02 26.77
N VAL A 443 28.52 -12.50 25.78
CA VAL A 443 28.53 -13.92 25.42
C VAL A 443 29.83 -14.13 24.62
N PRO A 444 30.74 -15.05 25.03
CA PRO A 444 31.97 -15.25 24.30
C PRO A 444 31.68 -15.72 22.88
N VAL A 445 32.17 -15.00 21.89
CA VAL A 445 32.07 -15.33 20.46
C VAL A 445 32.93 -16.57 20.22
N PRO A 446 32.38 -17.69 19.73
CA PRO A 446 33.16 -18.92 19.55
C PRO A 446 33.87 -18.96 18.20
N PHE A 447 34.62 -17.93 17.81
CA PHE A 447 35.47 -17.99 16.60
C PHE A 447 36.70 -17.07 16.72
N GLU A 448 37.68 -17.46 17.52
CA GLU A 448 39.07 -17.12 17.25
C GLU A 448 39.70 -18.27 16.40
N GLN A 449 39.84 -18.02 15.10
CA GLN A 449 40.74 -18.81 14.30
C GLN A 449 42.18 -18.46 14.66
N LYS A 450 42.86 -19.40 15.35
CA LYS A 450 44.27 -19.34 15.50
C LYS A 450 44.94 -19.40 14.10
N THR A 451 45.59 -18.34 13.69
CA THR A 451 46.59 -18.38 12.63
C THR A 451 47.79 -19.13 13.17
N GLU A 452 47.95 -20.41 12.77
CA GLU A 452 49.23 -21.12 12.90
C GLU A 452 50.17 -20.53 11.84
N GLU A 453 51.22 -19.86 12.30
CA GLU A 453 52.44 -19.62 11.52
C GLU A 453 53.11 -20.99 11.31
N LEU A 454 53.29 -21.36 10.06
CA LEU A 454 54.14 -22.47 9.64
C LEU A 454 55.61 -22.01 9.52
N PRO A 455 56.57 -22.85 9.83
CA PRO A 455 58.00 -22.53 9.91
C PRO A 455 58.66 -22.22 8.55
#